data_e65a44ebc570f346f252caa2bcb2defe
#
_entry.id   e65a44ebc570f346f252caa2bcb2defe
#
_cell.length_a   1.000
_cell.length_b   1.000
_cell.length_c   1.000
_cell.angle_alpha   90.00
_cell.angle_beta   90.00
_cell.angle_gamma   90.00
#
_symmetry.space_group_name_H-M   'P 1'
#
loop_
_entity.id
_entity.type
_entity.pdbx_description
1 polymer ?
#
loop_
_entity_poly.entity_id
_entity_poly.type
_entity_poly.pdbx_seq_one_letter_code
_entity_poly.pdbx_strand_id
1 'polypeptide(L)' 'MSAASPHAARWRLVGEADGQTLALAGDWSLADELPAADEVLGRVSGGRLRLDGTRLGRWDTGLMVFLARIEARCRERGIA' A
#
# COMPACT_ATOMS: atom_id res chain seq x y z
N MET A 1 1.87 -16.37 -21.19
CA MET A 1 1.88 -15.10 -20.48
C MET A 1 0.52 -14.85 -19.84
N SER A 2 0.54 -14.53 -18.60
CA SER A 2 -0.72 -14.22 -17.94
C SER A 2 -0.95 -12.72 -17.95
N ALA A 3 -2.15 -12.32 -18.34
CA ALA A 3 -2.55 -10.94 -18.19
C ALA A 3 -2.69 -10.62 -16.70
N ALA A 4 -2.48 -9.39 -16.34
CA ALA A 4 -2.74 -8.97 -14.99
C ALA A 4 -4.21 -9.19 -14.67
N SER A 5 -4.49 -9.78 -13.51
CA SER A 5 -5.86 -9.96 -13.07
C SER A 5 -6.51 -8.60 -12.89
N PRO A 6 -7.79 -8.42 -13.30
CA PRO A 6 -8.49 -7.18 -13.00
C PRO A 6 -8.66 -6.93 -11.52
N HIS A 7 -8.44 -7.98 -10.70
CA HIS A 7 -8.53 -7.88 -9.25
C HIS A 7 -7.16 -7.87 -8.58
N ALA A 8 -6.07 -7.71 -9.35
CA ALA A 8 -4.73 -7.68 -8.78
C ALA A 8 -4.58 -6.52 -7.80
N ALA A 9 -3.73 -6.73 -6.79
CA ALA A 9 -3.44 -5.70 -5.80
C ALA A 9 -2.87 -4.45 -6.47
N ARG A 10 -3.42 -3.31 -6.10
CA ARG A 10 -3.01 -2.01 -6.66
C ARG A 10 -2.96 -0.98 -5.55
N TRP A 11 -2.17 0.04 -5.78
CA TRP A 11 -2.08 1.15 -4.84
C TRP A 11 -1.89 2.46 -5.60
N ARG A 12 -2.27 3.53 -4.95
CA ARG A 12 -2.11 4.87 -5.49
C ARG A 12 -1.91 5.85 -4.34
N LEU A 13 -1.00 6.79 -4.54
CA LEU A 13 -0.81 7.89 -3.59
C LEU A 13 -1.58 9.10 -4.09
N VAL A 14 -2.35 9.69 -3.18
CA VAL A 14 -3.16 10.88 -3.46
C VAL A 14 -2.85 11.92 -2.40
N GLY A 15 -2.76 13.17 -2.82
CA GLY A 15 -2.50 14.27 -1.91
C GLY A 15 -1.12 14.88 -2.09
N GLU A 16 -0.81 15.83 -1.25
CA GLU A 16 0.40 16.61 -1.34
C GLU A 16 1.38 16.31 -0.20
N ALA A 17 2.53 17.01 -0.23
CA ALA A 17 3.65 16.70 0.65
C ALA A 17 3.33 16.73 2.15
N ASP A 18 2.38 17.54 2.58
CA ASP A 18 2.04 17.64 4.00
C ASP A 18 0.97 16.63 4.43
N GLY A 19 0.41 15.89 3.50
CA GLY A 19 -0.53 14.82 3.82
C GLY A 19 -0.90 14.02 2.58
N GLN A 20 -0.51 12.75 2.56
CA GLN A 20 -0.81 11.84 1.46
C GLN A 20 -1.68 10.69 1.94
N THR A 21 -2.50 10.19 1.04
CA THR A 21 -3.33 9.01 1.28
C THR A 21 -2.89 7.89 0.37
N LEU A 22 -2.59 6.74 0.96
CA LEU A 22 -2.30 5.52 0.19
C LEU A 22 -3.62 4.78 0.01
N ALA A 23 -4.13 4.81 -1.21
CA ALA A 23 -5.37 4.13 -1.56
C ALA A 23 -5.04 2.73 -2.07
N LEU A 24 -5.60 1.73 -1.43
CA LEU A 24 -5.40 0.34 -1.78
C LEU A 24 -6.64 -0.19 -2.50
N ALA A 25 -6.43 -0.98 -3.54
CA ALA A 25 -7.51 -1.56 -4.31
C ALA A 25 -7.14 -2.97 -4.75
N GLY A 26 -8.15 -3.75 -5.13
CA GLY A 26 -7.93 -5.11 -5.60
C GLY A 26 -7.76 -6.11 -4.48
N ASP A 27 -7.27 -7.28 -4.83
CA ASP A 27 -7.14 -8.40 -3.91
C ASP A 27 -5.72 -8.47 -3.35
N TRP A 28 -5.62 -8.49 -2.03
CA TRP A 28 -4.35 -8.49 -1.32
C TRP A 28 -4.18 -9.83 -0.60
N SER A 29 -3.70 -10.81 -1.34
CA SER A 29 -3.54 -12.16 -0.85
C SER A 29 -2.09 -12.63 -0.99
N LEU A 30 -1.64 -13.46 -0.05
CA LEU A 30 -0.30 -14.08 -0.12
C LEU A 30 -0.13 -14.93 -1.37
N ALA A 31 -1.23 -15.43 -1.94
CA ALA A 31 -1.18 -16.22 -3.16
C ALA A 31 -0.86 -15.37 -4.39
N ASP A 32 -1.01 -14.07 -4.28
CA ASP A 32 -0.79 -13.14 -5.38
C ASP A 32 0.53 -12.39 -5.18
N GLU A 33 1.01 -11.80 -6.28
CA GLU A 33 2.18 -10.96 -6.20
C GLU A 33 1.78 -9.60 -5.63
N LEU A 34 2.34 -9.27 -4.48
CA LEU A 34 1.99 -8.05 -3.77
C LEU A 34 3.07 -6.98 -3.97
N PRO A 35 2.67 -5.70 -4.00
CA PRO A 35 3.63 -4.61 -4.06
C PRO A 35 4.56 -4.62 -2.84
N ALA A 36 5.79 -4.16 -3.04
CA ALA A 36 6.73 -4.02 -1.95
C ALA A 36 6.50 -2.71 -1.20
N ALA A 37 6.57 -2.77 0.13
CA ALA A 37 6.39 -1.56 0.94
C ALA A 37 7.40 -0.48 0.59
N ASP A 38 8.65 -0.87 0.31
CA ASP A 38 9.69 0.10 -0.03
C ASP A 38 9.41 0.83 -1.34
N GLU A 39 8.77 0.16 -2.30
CA GLU A 39 8.37 0.78 -3.55
C GLU A 39 7.35 1.88 -3.30
N VAL A 40 6.37 1.61 -2.46
CA VAL A 40 5.36 2.60 -2.09
C VAL A 40 5.99 3.78 -1.37
N LEU A 41 6.80 3.51 -0.36
CA LEU A 41 7.40 4.55 0.46
C LEU A 41 8.43 5.38 -0.29
N GLY A 42 9.00 4.82 -1.34
CA GLY A 42 9.88 5.57 -2.21
C GLY A 42 9.20 6.75 -2.88
N ARG A 43 7.87 6.72 -2.95
CA ARG A 43 7.09 7.81 -3.55
C ARG A 43 6.41 8.70 -2.53
N VAL A 44 6.50 8.36 -1.24
CA VAL A 44 5.94 9.21 -0.18
C VAL A 44 6.91 10.34 0.10
N SER A 45 6.43 11.55 0.00
CA SER A 45 7.26 12.75 0.20
C SER A 45 6.83 13.59 1.39
N GLY A 46 5.74 13.24 2.04
CA GLY A 46 5.24 14.01 3.16
C GLY A 46 5.59 13.41 4.50
N GLY A 47 5.26 14.15 5.56
CA GLY A 47 5.46 13.69 6.93
C GLY A 47 4.25 12.97 7.51
N ARG A 48 3.22 12.74 6.72
CA ARG A 48 2.00 12.08 7.16
C ARG A 48 1.43 11.20 6.06
N LEU A 49 1.01 10.00 6.43
CA LEU A 49 0.43 9.05 5.49
C LEU A 49 -0.84 8.45 6.07
N ARG A 50 -1.91 8.50 5.31
CA ARG A 50 -3.16 7.84 5.65
C ARG A 50 -3.36 6.62 4.77
N LEU A 51 -4.14 5.67 5.26
CA LEU A 51 -4.50 4.49 4.49
C LEU A 51 -5.98 4.51 4.15
N ASP A 52 -6.31 4.21 2.91
CA ASP A 52 -7.68 4.10 2.45
C ASP A 52 -7.89 2.72 1.85
N GLY A 53 -8.65 1.89 2.54
CA GLY A 53 -8.96 0.54 2.11
C GLY A 53 -10.37 0.36 1.57
N THR A 54 -11.06 1.45 1.22
CA THR A 54 -12.46 1.35 0.79
C THR A 54 -12.65 0.59 -0.51
N ARG A 55 -11.61 0.45 -1.31
CA ARG A 55 -11.67 -0.27 -2.57
C ARG A 55 -11.00 -1.63 -2.53
N LEU A 56 -10.65 -2.11 -1.34
CA LEU A 56 -10.08 -3.43 -1.18
C LEU A 56 -11.11 -4.49 -1.55
N GLY A 57 -10.67 -5.49 -2.30
CA GLY A 57 -11.45 -6.68 -2.55
C GLY A 57 -11.15 -7.72 -1.47
N ARG A 58 -10.70 -8.89 -1.88
CA ARG A 58 -10.30 -9.93 -0.93
C ARG A 58 -8.95 -9.61 -0.32
N TRP A 59 -8.77 -9.99 0.92
CA TRP A 59 -7.47 -9.84 1.58
C TRP A 59 -7.29 -10.90 2.64
N ASP A 60 -6.04 -11.17 2.95
CA ASP A 60 -5.67 -12.12 3.99
C ASP A 60 -4.45 -11.59 4.73
N THR A 61 -3.67 -12.48 5.34
CA THR A 61 -2.45 -12.08 6.05
C THR A 61 -1.47 -11.31 5.18
N GLY A 62 -1.55 -11.46 3.85
CA GLY A 62 -0.70 -10.71 2.94
C GLY A 62 -0.87 -9.20 3.10
N LEU A 63 -2.11 -8.75 3.23
CA LEU A 63 -2.39 -7.35 3.50
C LEU A 63 -1.80 -6.93 4.84
N MET A 64 -1.96 -7.74 5.87
CA MET A 64 -1.45 -7.43 7.20
C MET A 64 0.08 -7.30 7.21
N VAL A 65 0.77 -8.19 6.50
CA VAL A 65 2.23 -8.13 6.37
C VAL A 65 2.64 -6.84 5.66
N PHE A 66 1.95 -6.49 4.57
CA PHE A 66 2.23 -5.26 3.85
C PHE A 66 2.06 -4.04 4.74
N LEU A 67 0.94 -3.96 5.46
CA LEU A 67 0.67 -2.83 6.35
C LEU A 67 1.68 -2.73 7.48
N ALA A 68 2.09 -3.86 8.03
CA ALA A 68 3.11 -3.89 9.08
C ALA A 68 4.44 -3.35 8.57
N ARG A 69 4.81 -3.67 7.34
CA ARG A 69 6.04 -3.16 6.74
C ARG A 69 5.95 -1.67 6.47
N ILE A 70 4.78 -1.21 5.99
CA ILE A 70 4.55 0.23 5.79
C ILE A 70 4.71 0.96 7.11
N GLU A 71 4.10 0.46 8.18
CA GLU A 71 4.19 1.08 9.49
C GLU A 71 5.64 1.13 9.99
N ALA A 72 6.36 0.03 9.87
CA ALA A 72 7.75 -0.03 10.32
C ALA A 72 8.63 0.98 9.57
N ARG A 73 8.46 1.06 8.25
CA ARG A 73 9.24 2.00 7.44
C ARG A 73 8.87 3.44 7.74
N CYS A 74 7.59 3.71 7.99
CA CYS A 74 7.16 5.06 8.35
C CYS A 74 7.82 5.51 9.66
N ARG A 75 7.91 4.62 10.63
CA ARG A 75 8.61 4.95 11.89
C ARG A 75 10.07 5.27 11.65
N GLU A 76 10.75 4.49 10.83
CA GLU A 76 12.15 4.70 10.53
C GLU A 76 12.39 6.03 9.84
N ARG A 77 11.41 6.50 9.07
CA ARG A 77 11.54 7.74 8.30
C ARG A 77 10.87 8.94 8.97
N GLY A 78 10.29 8.75 10.14
CA GLY A 78 9.59 9.81 10.84
C GLY A 78 8.27 10.23 10.18
N ILE A 79 7.64 9.33 9.45
CA ILE A 79 6.34 9.57 8.83
C ILE A 79 5.24 9.16 9.82
N ALA A 80 4.30 10.04 10.03
CA ALA A 80 3.21 9.79 10.95
C ALA A 80 2.09 8.92 10.35
#